data_1bd2bd0a0f7fa6a9417ed65a5b74d088
#
_entry.id   1bd2bd0a0f7fa6a9417ed65a5b74d088
#
_cell.length_a   1.000
_cell.length_b   1.000
_cell.length_c   1.000
_cell.angle_alpha   90.00
_cell.angle_beta   90.00
_cell.angle_gamma   90.00
#
_symmetry.space_group_name_H-M   'P 1'
#
loop_
_entity.id
_entity.type
_entity.pdbx_description
1 polymer ?
#
loop_
_entity_poly.entity_id
_entity_poly.type
_entity_poly.pdbx_seq_one_letter_code
_entity_poly.pdbx_strand_id
1 'polypeptide(L)'
;LDSYGIDATRIFMISDSPPDRELEWTDEGIQSSKNLIHRIERYFMQSETSINQETIKKVEIFISDIEKNILNFSLNKCVADIYTLFNFLEKNKIFLSNNLLSKKILICLFPILPKLSSSINKFLFKSESLDKWPEINPELLIEDDIDLPIQIQGKMVTTIKAKKGYDEKDILKSIYLLDKIKNKINNRKILKVINVQDKIINIIIT
;
A
#
# COMPACT_ATOMS: atom_id res chain seq x y z
N LEU A 1 -10.05 0.33 -28.26
CA LEU A 1 -9.31 1.52 -27.79
C LEU A 1 -10.22 2.76 -27.75
N ASP A 2 -11.03 2.98 -28.77
CA ASP A 2 -11.86 4.18 -28.89
C ASP A 2 -12.95 4.27 -27.79
N SER A 3 -13.45 3.13 -27.31
CA SER A 3 -14.53 3.08 -26.30
C SER A 3 -14.04 3.22 -24.86
N TYR A 4 -12.83 2.77 -24.53
CA TYR A 4 -12.34 2.67 -23.16
C TYR A 4 -11.17 3.61 -22.87
N GLY A 5 -10.43 4.02 -23.88
CA GLY A 5 -9.25 4.86 -23.75
C GLY A 5 -7.96 4.07 -23.46
N ILE A 6 -6.83 4.67 -23.81
CA ILE A 6 -5.53 3.99 -23.79
C ILE A 6 -5.08 3.55 -22.39
N ASP A 7 -5.28 4.40 -21.37
CA ASP A 7 -4.82 4.10 -20.02
C ASP A 7 -5.65 2.99 -19.36
N ALA A 8 -6.98 2.92 -19.65
CA ALA A 8 -7.82 1.81 -19.17
C ALA A 8 -7.37 0.48 -19.77
N THR A 9 -7.08 0.46 -21.08
CA THR A 9 -6.55 -0.72 -21.74
C THR A 9 -5.20 -1.14 -21.17
N ARG A 10 -4.29 -0.18 -20.88
CA ARG A 10 -2.99 -0.48 -20.26
C ARG A 10 -3.16 -1.11 -18.88
N ILE A 11 -3.99 -0.50 -18.00
CA ILE A 11 -4.28 -1.06 -16.67
C ILE A 11 -4.84 -2.46 -16.79
N PHE A 12 -5.83 -2.68 -17.65
CA PHE A 12 -6.42 -3.99 -17.86
C PHE A 12 -5.35 -5.03 -18.25
N MET A 13 -4.48 -4.71 -19.20
CA MET A 13 -3.43 -5.60 -19.69
C MET A 13 -2.40 -5.99 -18.62
N ILE A 14 -2.14 -5.12 -17.63
CA ILE A 14 -1.07 -5.34 -16.63
C ILE A 14 -1.60 -5.71 -15.26
N SER A 15 -2.93 -5.60 -14.99
CA SER A 15 -3.47 -5.78 -13.63
C SER A 15 -3.68 -7.23 -13.24
N ASP A 16 -4.10 -8.07 -14.17
CA ASP A 16 -4.64 -9.39 -13.85
C ASP A 16 -3.56 -10.46 -13.67
N SER A 17 -2.49 -10.39 -14.46
CA SER A 17 -1.50 -11.47 -14.49
C SER A 17 -0.08 -10.96 -14.71
N PRO A 18 0.93 -11.70 -14.20
CA PRO A 18 2.30 -11.53 -14.66
C PRO A 18 2.37 -11.65 -16.18
N PRO A 19 3.34 -10.99 -16.85
CA PRO A 19 3.44 -10.92 -18.31
C PRO A 19 3.54 -12.27 -19.04
N ASP A 20 3.83 -13.34 -18.31
CA ASP A 20 4.01 -14.72 -18.79
C ASP A 20 2.71 -15.55 -18.82
N ARG A 21 1.59 -14.97 -18.41
CA ARG A 21 0.28 -15.66 -18.42
C ARG A 21 -0.64 -15.12 -19.52
N GLU A 22 -1.50 -16.00 -20.01
CA GLU A 22 -2.56 -15.63 -20.94
C GLU A 22 -3.55 -14.67 -20.28
N LEU A 23 -3.93 -13.63 -21.02
CA LEU A 23 -4.92 -12.64 -20.61
C LEU A 23 -6.21 -12.89 -21.40
N GLU A 24 -7.30 -13.12 -20.68
CA GLU A 24 -8.63 -13.16 -21.28
C GLU A 24 -9.29 -11.79 -21.22
N TRP A 25 -9.75 -11.30 -22.36
CA TRP A 25 -10.48 -10.03 -22.41
C TRP A 25 -11.87 -10.20 -21.78
N THR A 26 -12.17 -9.37 -20.75
CA THR A 26 -13.50 -9.32 -20.14
C THR A 26 -14.00 -7.89 -20.07
N ASP A 27 -15.30 -7.67 -20.33
CA ASP A 27 -15.89 -6.34 -20.28
C ASP A 27 -15.93 -5.80 -18.84
N GLU A 28 -16.09 -6.65 -17.85
CA GLU A 28 -16.02 -6.28 -16.42
C GLU A 28 -14.62 -5.80 -16.03
N GLY A 29 -13.58 -6.48 -16.51
CA GLY A 29 -12.19 -6.14 -16.21
C GLY A 29 -11.80 -4.79 -16.78
N ILE A 30 -12.13 -4.53 -18.06
CA ILE A 30 -11.83 -3.23 -18.68
C ILE A 30 -12.68 -2.10 -18.06
N GLN A 31 -13.93 -2.38 -17.67
CA GLN A 31 -14.76 -1.40 -16.98
C GLN A 31 -14.21 -1.05 -15.60
N SER A 32 -13.68 -2.04 -14.85
CA SER A 32 -13.01 -1.82 -13.56
C SER A 32 -11.78 -0.93 -13.72
N SER A 33 -10.99 -1.15 -14.78
CA SER A 33 -9.83 -0.31 -15.10
C SER A 33 -10.25 1.13 -15.42
N LYS A 34 -11.32 1.32 -16.17
CA LYS A 34 -11.90 2.65 -16.45
C LYS A 34 -12.38 3.35 -15.17
N ASN A 35 -13.01 2.59 -14.27
CA ASN A 35 -13.46 3.11 -12.98
C ASN A 35 -12.30 3.60 -12.11
N LEU A 36 -11.16 2.88 -12.11
CA LEU A 36 -9.95 3.33 -11.42
C LEU A 36 -9.44 4.66 -11.97
N ILE A 37 -9.38 4.82 -13.29
CA ILE A 37 -8.95 6.08 -13.92
C ILE A 37 -9.85 7.25 -13.51
N HIS A 38 -11.16 7.09 -13.63
CA HIS A 38 -12.10 8.11 -13.21
C HIS A 38 -12.03 8.42 -11.71
N ARG A 39 -11.73 7.43 -10.90
CA ARG A 39 -11.51 7.60 -9.47
C ARG A 39 -10.30 8.48 -9.20
N ILE A 40 -9.15 8.19 -9.83
CA ILE A 40 -7.93 8.98 -9.70
C ILE A 40 -8.15 10.41 -10.21
N GLU A 41 -8.80 10.57 -11.35
CA GLU A 41 -9.13 11.89 -11.90
C GLU A 41 -9.96 12.71 -10.91
N ARG A 42 -11.07 12.16 -10.41
CA ARG A 42 -11.90 12.83 -9.40
C ARG A 42 -11.16 13.16 -8.12
N TYR A 43 -10.23 12.29 -7.68
CA TYR A 43 -9.42 12.52 -6.51
C TYR A 43 -8.61 13.83 -6.63
N PHE A 44 -7.93 14.04 -7.75
CA PHE A 44 -7.12 15.24 -7.96
C PHE A 44 -7.93 16.52 -8.23
N MET A 45 -9.24 16.40 -8.45
CA MET A 45 -10.15 17.56 -8.57
C MET A 45 -10.70 18.03 -7.22
N GLN A 46 -10.40 17.33 -6.11
CA GLN A 46 -10.83 17.75 -4.78
C GLN A 46 -9.96 18.90 -4.25
N SER A 47 -10.53 19.68 -3.32
CA SER A 47 -9.79 20.72 -2.62
C SER A 47 -8.74 20.10 -1.68
N GLU A 48 -7.57 20.72 -1.61
CA GLU A 48 -6.47 20.26 -0.75
C GLU A 48 -6.88 20.23 0.72
N THR A 49 -6.40 19.22 1.44
CA THR A 49 -6.56 19.08 2.88
C THR A 49 -5.22 19.14 3.60
N SER A 50 -5.23 19.23 4.92
CA SER A 50 -4.00 19.19 5.72
C SER A 50 -3.29 17.84 5.55
N ILE A 51 -1.97 17.89 5.41
CA ILE A 51 -1.10 16.72 5.24
C ILE A 51 -0.38 16.46 6.56
N ASN A 52 -0.47 15.23 7.06
CA ASN A 52 0.26 14.78 8.24
C ASN A 52 1.48 13.92 7.87
N GLN A 53 2.33 13.62 8.85
CA GLN A 53 3.54 12.83 8.67
C GLN A 53 3.26 11.40 8.17
N GLU A 54 2.14 10.81 8.59
CA GLU A 54 1.71 9.50 8.12
C GLU A 54 1.45 9.50 6.60
N THR A 55 0.81 10.56 6.10
CA THR A 55 0.56 10.73 4.66
C THR A 55 1.87 10.83 3.89
N ILE A 56 2.81 11.64 4.37
CA ILE A 56 4.13 11.79 3.74
C ILE A 56 4.81 10.43 3.67
N LYS A 57 4.86 9.69 4.79
CA LYS A 57 5.44 8.35 4.87
C LYS A 57 4.78 7.39 3.88
N LYS A 58 3.44 7.38 3.79
CA LYS A 58 2.71 6.51 2.86
C LYS A 58 3.01 6.82 1.39
N VAL A 59 3.16 8.08 1.03
CA VAL A 59 3.55 8.47 -0.33
C VAL A 59 4.99 8.06 -0.64
N GLU A 60 5.93 8.24 0.29
CA GLU A 60 7.33 7.81 0.09
C GLU A 60 7.44 6.28 -0.06
N ILE A 61 6.69 5.50 0.75
CA ILE A 61 6.60 4.03 0.59
C ILE A 61 6.05 3.68 -0.80
N PHE A 62 4.96 4.33 -1.23
CA PHE A 62 4.39 4.11 -2.55
C PHE A 62 5.42 4.38 -3.67
N ILE A 63 6.19 5.47 -3.58
CA ILE A 63 7.23 5.80 -4.58
C ILE A 63 8.26 4.68 -4.64
N SER A 64 8.74 4.21 -3.48
CA SER A 64 9.71 3.12 -3.37
C SER A 64 9.19 1.81 -3.94
N ASP A 65 7.93 1.45 -3.63
CA ASP A 65 7.32 0.21 -4.09
C ASP A 65 7.07 0.24 -5.61
N ILE A 66 6.57 1.34 -6.15
CA ILE A 66 6.40 1.52 -7.60
C ILE A 66 7.74 1.42 -8.33
N GLU A 67 8.78 2.11 -7.86
CA GLU A 67 10.12 2.02 -8.45
C GLU A 67 10.62 0.58 -8.50
N LYS A 68 10.60 -0.09 -7.35
CA LYS A 68 11.02 -1.49 -7.22
C LYS A 68 10.22 -2.42 -8.14
N ASN A 69 8.89 -2.23 -8.20
CA ASN A 69 8.02 -3.08 -9.01
C ASN A 69 8.20 -2.84 -10.51
N ILE A 70 8.47 -1.61 -10.95
CA ILE A 70 8.82 -1.31 -12.34
C ILE A 70 10.16 -1.96 -12.69
N LEU A 71 11.20 -1.79 -11.87
CA LEU A 71 12.53 -2.37 -12.10
C LEU A 71 12.52 -3.90 -12.14
N ASN A 72 11.62 -4.55 -11.39
CA ASN A 72 11.43 -6.00 -11.36
C ASN A 72 10.40 -6.51 -12.38
N PHE A 73 9.88 -5.67 -13.27
CA PHE A 73 8.83 -6.00 -14.24
C PHE A 73 7.54 -6.56 -13.61
N SER A 74 7.28 -6.21 -12.35
CA SER A 74 6.09 -6.65 -11.59
C SER A 74 4.95 -5.63 -11.73
N LEU A 75 4.51 -5.36 -12.96
CA LEU A 75 3.57 -4.28 -13.28
C LEU A 75 2.18 -4.47 -12.64
N ASN A 76 1.74 -5.70 -12.44
CA ASN A 76 0.52 -6.01 -11.70
C ASN A 76 0.59 -5.53 -10.24
N LYS A 77 1.77 -5.59 -9.61
CA LYS A 77 1.97 -5.05 -8.27
C LYS A 77 1.88 -3.52 -8.25
N CYS A 78 2.36 -2.85 -9.29
CA CYS A 78 2.20 -1.40 -9.42
C CYS A 78 0.72 -1.00 -9.40
N VAL A 79 -0.16 -1.77 -10.05
CA VAL A 79 -1.61 -1.51 -10.00
C VAL A 79 -2.15 -1.70 -8.58
N ALA A 80 -1.72 -2.74 -7.87
CA ALA A 80 -2.09 -2.97 -6.47
C ALA A 80 -1.62 -1.83 -5.54
N ASP A 81 -0.40 -1.32 -5.76
CA ASP A 81 0.15 -0.19 -5.00
C ASP A 81 -0.66 1.09 -5.24
N ILE A 82 -1.08 1.34 -6.49
CA ILE A 82 -1.97 2.46 -6.83
C ILE A 82 -3.29 2.34 -6.05
N TYR A 83 -3.94 1.18 -6.06
CA TYR A 83 -5.16 0.97 -5.28
C TYR A 83 -4.93 1.19 -3.78
N THR A 84 -3.83 0.67 -3.25
CA THR A 84 -3.48 0.79 -1.83
C THR A 84 -3.31 2.25 -1.40
N LEU A 85 -2.57 3.04 -2.19
CA LEU A 85 -2.38 4.46 -1.92
C LEU A 85 -3.71 5.23 -1.95
N PHE A 86 -4.48 5.09 -3.04
CA PHE A 86 -5.73 5.85 -3.18
C PHE A 86 -6.79 5.42 -2.17
N ASN A 87 -6.85 4.13 -1.79
CA ASN A 87 -7.70 3.65 -0.70
C ASN A 87 -7.34 4.31 0.63
N PHE A 88 -6.04 4.42 0.95
CA PHE A 88 -5.58 5.10 2.16
C PHE A 88 -5.96 6.58 2.15
N LEU A 89 -5.66 7.30 1.09
CA LEU A 89 -5.91 8.72 0.98
C LEU A 89 -7.40 9.06 1.08
N GLU A 90 -8.26 8.35 0.35
CA GLU A 90 -9.71 8.59 0.38
C GLU A 90 -10.35 8.19 1.71
N LYS A 91 -9.96 7.03 2.29
CA LYS A 91 -10.44 6.60 3.60
C LYS A 91 -10.18 7.63 4.68
N ASN A 92 -9.02 8.27 4.63
CA ASN A 92 -8.62 9.31 5.58
C ASN A 92 -9.04 10.73 5.14
N LYS A 93 -9.76 10.87 4.01
CA LYS A 93 -10.20 12.15 3.45
C LYS A 93 -9.05 13.12 3.22
N ILE A 94 -7.91 12.60 2.78
CA ILE A 94 -6.70 13.37 2.48
C ILE A 94 -6.66 13.61 0.97
N PHE A 95 -6.70 14.86 0.56
CA PHE A 95 -6.66 15.26 -0.84
C PHE A 95 -5.42 16.12 -1.10
N LEU A 96 -4.61 15.65 -2.04
CA LEU A 96 -3.32 16.25 -2.40
C LEU A 96 -3.48 16.99 -3.74
N SER A 97 -4.13 18.15 -3.74
CA SER A 97 -4.43 18.82 -5.00
C SER A 97 -3.16 19.40 -5.65
N ASN A 98 -2.70 20.54 -5.22
CA ASN A 98 -1.62 21.28 -5.88
C ASN A 98 -0.37 21.38 -4.99
N ASN A 99 0.21 20.25 -4.61
CA ASN A 99 1.40 20.19 -3.77
C ASN A 99 2.49 19.26 -4.31
N LEU A 100 3.65 19.28 -3.68
CA LEU A 100 4.80 18.48 -4.09
C LEU A 100 4.53 16.97 -4.06
N LEU A 101 3.74 16.48 -3.12
CA LEU A 101 3.42 15.03 -3.03
C LEU A 101 2.56 14.59 -4.21
N SER A 102 1.56 15.39 -4.62
CA SER A 102 0.79 15.07 -5.84
C SER A 102 1.66 15.04 -7.08
N LYS A 103 2.63 15.95 -7.20
CA LYS A 103 3.59 15.92 -8.31
C LYS A 103 4.42 14.64 -8.30
N LYS A 104 4.94 14.21 -7.14
CA LYS A 104 5.66 12.94 -6.99
C LYS A 104 4.78 11.75 -7.40
N ILE A 105 3.54 11.70 -6.94
CA ILE A 105 2.59 10.63 -7.31
C ILE A 105 2.36 10.61 -8.83
N LEU A 106 2.12 11.76 -9.47
CA LEU A 106 1.89 11.83 -10.91
C LEU A 106 3.09 11.35 -11.73
N ILE A 107 4.31 11.63 -11.28
CA ILE A 107 5.53 11.09 -11.91
C ILE A 107 5.56 9.57 -11.81
N CYS A 108 5.24 9.01 -10.65
CA CYS A 108 5.20 7.55 -10.44
C CYS A 108 4.08 6.87 -11.24
N LEU A 109 2.94 7.54 -11.44
CA LEU A 109 1.85 7.05 -12.26
C LEU A 109 2.17 7.11 -13.77
N PHE A 110 3.01 8.04 -14.20
CA PHE A 110 3.24 8.33 -15.62
C PHE A 110 3.65 7.10 -16.46
N PRO A 111 4.56 6.20 -16.02
CA PRO A 111 4.90 5.00 -16.80
C PRO A 111 3.71 4.05 -17.03
N ILE A 112 2.71 4.09 -16.14
CA ILE A 112 1.55 3.17 -16.14
C ILE A 112 0.35 3.85 -16.80
N LEU A 113 0.09 5.11 -16.44
CA LEU A 113 -1.05 5.93 -16.82
C LEU A 113 -0.60 7.26 -17.48
N PRO A 114 0.07 7.21 -18.64
CA PRO A 114 0.72 8.39 -19.20
C PRO A 114 -0.26 9.51 -19.57
N LYS A 115 -1.40 9.18 -20.16
CA LYS A 115 -2.40 10.17 -20.58
C LYS A 115 -3.04 10.85 -19.38
N LEU A 116 -3.47 10.07 -18.38
CA LEU A 116 -4.09 10.58 -17.16
C LEU A 116 -3.11 11.48 -16.38
N SER A 117 -1.89 10.99 -16.13
CA SER A 117 -0.87 11.73 -15.39
C SER A 117 -0.51 13.05 -16.08
N SER A 118 -0.33 13.05 -17.40
CA SER A 118 -0.05 14.26 -18.17
C SER A 118 -1.21 15.26 -18.11
N SER A 119 -2.45 14.79 -18.24
CA SER A 119 -3.64 15.65 -18.19
C SER A 119 -3.79 16.32 -16.83
N ILE A 120 -3.66 15.55 -15.75
CA ILE A 120 -3.74 16.07 -14.37
C ILE A 120 -2.57 17.03 -14.09
N ASN A 121 -1.36 16.67 -14.50
CA ASN A 121 -0.18 17.51 -14.32
C ASN A 121 -0.33 18.87 -15.02
N LYS A 122 -0.81 18.86 -16.26
CA LYS A 122 -1.06 20.10 -17.01
C LYS A 122 -2.14 20.97 -16.34
N PHE A 123 -3.19 20.32 -15.83
CA PHE A 123 -4.27 21.03 -15.14
C PHE A 123 -3.80 21.67 -13.84
N LEU A 124 -3.13 20.89 -12.96
CA LEU A 124 -2.74 21.35 -11.62
C LEU A 124 -1.49 22.25 -11.63
N PHE A 125 -0.47 21.89 -12.40
CA PHE A 125 0.85 22.53 -12.32
C PHE A 125 1.19 23.37 -13.54
N LYS A 126 0.33 23.39 -14.57
CA LYS A 126 0.62 24.06 -15.86
C LYS A 126 1.97 23.62 -16.46
N SER A 127 2.44 22.45 -16.09
CA SER A 127 3.73 21.86 -16.47
C SER A 127 3.50 20.66 -17.38
N GLU A 128 4.36 20.48 -18.37
CA GLU A 128 4.33 19.33 -19.28
C GLU A 128 5.33 18.23 -18.89
N SER A 129 6.32 18.56 -18.03
CA SER A 129 7.39 17.63 -17.67
C SER A 129 7.03 16.75 -16.48
N LEU A 130 7.14 15.43 -16.69
CA LEU A 130 7.06 14.34 -15.69
C LEU A 130 8.29 13.41 -15.83
N ASP A 131 9.42 13.93 -16.28
CA ASP A 131 10.60 13.20 -16.73
C ASP A 131 11.63 12.89 -15.63
N LYS A 132 11.56 13.60 -14.49
CA LYS A 132 12.49 13.38 -13.39
C LYS A 132 11.85 12.54 -12.28
N TRP A 133 12.35 11.30 -12.11
CA TRP A 133 11.90 10.43 -11.02
C TRP A 133 12.09 11.10 -9.65
N PRO A 134 11.11 10.97 -8.73
CA PRO A 134 11.18 11.64 -7.44
C PRO A 134 12.24 11.00 -6.55
N GLU A 135 13.02 11.82 -5.87
CA GLU A 135 13.95 11.37 -4.85
C GLU A 135 13.17 10.83 -3.64
N ILE A 136 13.59 9.68 -3.14
CA ILE A 136 13.01 9.00 -1.97
C ILE A 136 13.78 9.44 -0.72
N ASN A 137 13.06 9.75 0.36
CA ASN A 137 13.69 9.94 1.66
C ASN A 137 13.81 8.58 2.40
N PRO A 138 15.03 8.00 2.54
CA PRO A 138 15.22 6.69 3.16
C PRO A 138 14.76 6.63 4.63
N GLU A 139 14.81 7.75 5.35
CA GLU A 139 14.39 7.82 6.76
C GLU A 139 12.88 7.56 6.91
N LEU A 140 12.09 7.94 5.91
CA LEU A 140 10.65 7.73 5.88
C LEU A 140 10.26 6.31 5.48
N LEU A 141 11.17 5.51 4.93
CA LEU A 141 10.92 4.11 4.59
C LEU A 141 11.08 3.16 5.78
N ILE A 142 11.63 3.63 6.90
CA ILE A 142 11.77 2.81 8.10
C ILE A 142 10.37 2.53 8.63
N GLU A 143 9.93 1.28 8.54
CA GLU A 143 8.72 0.82 9.22
C GLU A 143 9.03 0.70 10.71
N ASP A 144 8.57 1.68 11.50
CA ASP A 144 8.66 1.63 12.96
C ASP A 144 7.69 0.60 13.55
N ASP A 145 6.57 0.34 12.88
CA ASP A 145 5.53 -0.58 13.31
C ASP A 145 5.42 -1.78 12.36
N ILE A 146 5.33 -2.95 12.95
CA ILE A 146 5.12 -4.23 12.28
C ILE A 146 3.80 -4.86 12.74
N ASP A 147 3.16 -5.58 11.84
CA ASP A 147 2.04 -6.47 12.19
C ASP A 147 2.62 -7.80 12.69
N LEU A 148 2.58 -8.02 14.01
CA LEU A 148 3.16 -9.19 14.67
C LEU A 148 2.08 -10.26 14.91
N PRO A 149 2.11 -11.38 14.17
CA PRO A 149 1.20 -12.49 14.38
C PRO A 149 1.46 -13.20 15.70
N ILE A 150 0.38 -13.48 16.45
CA ILE A 150 0.44 -14.24 17.71
C ILE A 150 -0.22 -15.59 17.51
N GLN A 151 0.51 -16.63 17.81
CA GLN A 151 0.06 -18.02 17.74
C GLN A 151 0.00 -18.65 19.13
N ILE A 152 -0.89 -19.62 19.29
CA ILE A 152 -0.91 -20.55 20.42
C ILE A 152 -0.88 -21.95 19.84
N GLN A 153 0.12 -22.74 20.21
CA GLN A 153 0.36 -24.09 19.67
C GLN A 153 0.38 -24.14 18.13
N GLY A 154 1.00 -23.14 17.49
CA GLY A 154 1.09 -23.04 16.03
C GLY A 154 -0.16 -22.54 15.33
N LYS A 155 -1.29 -22.33 16.03
CA LYS A 155 -2.53 -21.79 15.45
C LYS A 155 -2.61 -20.30 15.67
N MET A 156 -2.86 -19.54 14.61
CA MET A 156 -3.02 -18.10 14.67
C MET A 156 -4.22 -17.71 15.53
N VAL A 157 -4.01 -16.74 16.43
CA VAL A 157 -5.04 -16.22 17.34
C VAL A 157 -5.38 -14.77 17.04
N THR A 158 -4.37 -13.93 16.85
CA THR A 158 -4.53 -12.50 16.57
C THR A 158 -3.25 -11.93 15.99
N THR A 159 -3.35 -10.71 15.47
CA THR A 159 -2.19 -9.89 15.07
C THR A 159 -2.21 -8.63 15.90
N ILE A 160 -1.06 -8.17 16.34
CA ILE A 160 -0.90 -6.90 17.07
C ILE A 160 0.10 -6.01 16.32
N LYS A 161 -0.05 -4.69 16.47
CA LYS A 161 0.96 -3.75 16.03
C LYS A 161 2.06 -3.67 17.08
N ALA A 162 3.30 -3.82 16.69
CA ALA A 162 4.48 -3.71 17.53
C ALA A 162 5.54 -2.86 16.86
N LYS A 163 6.37 -2.18 17.61
CA LYS A 163 7.55 -1.49 17.05
C LYS A 163 8.56 -2.53 16.60
N LYS A 164 9.19 -2.29 15.45
CA LYS A 164 10.29 -3.12 14.99
C LYS A 164 11.41 -3.11 16.02
N GLY A 165 11.95 -4.28 16.34
CA GLY A 165 12.98 -4.41 17.38
C GLY A 165 12.45 -4.29 18.81
N TYR A 166 11.15 -4.54 19.02
CA TYR A 166 10.50 -4.49 20.35
C TYR A 166 11.25 -5.28 21.42
N ASP A 167 11.13 -4.84 22.69
CA ASP A 167 11.58 -5.65 23.82
C ASP A 167 10.62 -6.82 24.06
N GLU A 168 11.16 -8.04 24.15
CA GLU A 168 10.37 -9.26 24.29
C GLU A 168 9.51 -9.26 25.56
N LYS A 169 10.04 -8.76 26.67
CA LYS A 169 9.30 -8.76 27.95
C LYS A 169 8.11 -7.80 27.90
N ASP A 170 8.28 -6.64 27.27
CA ASP A 170 7.23 -5.64 27.21
C ASP A 170 6.13 -6.03 26.23
N ILE A 171 6.50 -6.62 25.08
CA ILE A 171 5.51 -7.10 24.12
C ILE A 171 4.72 -8.28 24.70
N LEU A 172 5.34 -9.20 25.43
CA LEU A 172 4.65 -10.32 26.08
C LEU A 172 3.68 -9.84 27.14
N LYS A 173 4.02 -8.83 27.96
CA LYS A 173 3.06 -8.21 28.91
C LYS A 173 1.81 -7.72 28.17
N SER A 174 1.99 -7.01 27.07
CA SER A 174 0.87 -6.48 26.27
C SER A 174 0.03 -7.61 25.67
N ILE A 175 0.65 -8.68 25.18
CA ILE A 175 -0.03 -9.85 24.61
C ILE A 175 -0.89 -10.55 25.66
N TYR A 176 -0.36 -10.76 26.86
CA TYR A 176 -1.10 -11.44 27.94
C TYR A 176 -2.29 -10.63 28.47
N LEU A 177 -2.36 -9.34 28.20
CA LEU A 177 -3.52 -8.50 28.54
C LEU A 177 -4.69 -8.66 27.56
N LEU A 178 -4.45 -9.18 26.37
CA LEU A 178 -5.48 -9.36 25.33
C LEU A 178 -6.49 -10.46 25.73
N ASP A 179 -7.78 -10.14 25.72
CA ASP A 179 -8.84 -11.08 26.08
C ASP A 179 -8.84 -12.34 25.22
N LYS A 180 -8.54 -12.23 23.92
CA LYS A 180 -8.40 -13.37 23.01
C LYS A 180 -7.32 -14.35 23.44
N ILE A 181 -6.26 -13.86 24.04
CA ILE A 181 -5.13 -14.66 24.52
C ILE A 181 -5.47 -15.23 25.90
N LYS A 182 -5.98 -14.41 26.82
CA LYS A 182 -6.44 -14.86 28.16
C LYS A 182 -7.40 -16.03 28.05
N ASN A 183 -8.43 -15.89 27.22
CA ASN A 183 -9.45 -16.93 27.03
C ASN A 183 -8.90 -18.23 26.46
N LYS A 184 -7.86 -18.17 25.61
CA LYS A 184 -7.25 -19.38 25.04
C LYS A 184 -6.22 -20.02 25.95
N ILE A 185 -5.51 -19.24 26.78
CA ILE A 185 -4.59 -19.78 27.80
C ILE A 185 -5.39 -20.38 28.96
N ASN A 186 -6.47 -19.73 29.42
CA ASN A 186 -7.49 -20.18 30.38
C ASN A 186 -6.98 -21.21 31.42
N ASN A 187 -6.14 -20.78 32.37
CA ASN A 187 -5.51 -21.58 33.44
C ASN A 187 -4.52 -22.66 33.01
N ARG A 188 -4.19 -22.76 31.71
CA ARG A 188 -3.13 -23.65 31.22
C ARG A 188 -1.75 -23.07 31.53
N LYS A 189 -0.79 -23.94 31.82
CA LYS A 189 0.58 -23.50 32.09
C LYS A 189 1.29 -23.20 30.77
N ILE A 190 1.93 -22.03 30.70
CA ILE A 190 2.80 -21.69 29.56
C ILE A 190 4.10 -22.49 29.75
N LEU A 191 4.40 -23.34 28.78
CA LEU A 191 5.60 -24.16 28.75
C LEU A 191 6.78 -23.41 28.14
N LYS A 192 6.52 -22.70 27.03
CA LYS A 192 7.56 -22.02 26.25
C LYS A 192 6.93 -20.94 25.41
N VAL A 193 7.67 -19.84 25.22
CA VAL A 193 7.38 -18.83 24.20
C VAL A 193 8.48 -18.91 23.16
N ILE A 194 8.09 -19.00 21.89
CA ILE A 194 8.99 -18.95 20.75
C ILE A 194 8.77 -17.59 20.10
N ASN A 195 9.75 -16.71 20.25
CA ASN A 195 9.77 -15.39 19.64
C ASN A 195 10.75 -15.39 18.48
N VAL A 196 10.23 -15.20 17.26
CA VAL A 196 11.05 -14.90 16.10
C VAL A 196 10.92 -13.40 15.88
N GLN A 197 11.97 -12.66 16.26
CA GLN A 197 12.00 -11.20 16.27
C GLN A 197 11.39 -10.62 14.98
N ASP A 198 10.48 -9.66 15.15
CA ASP A 198 9.80 -8.93 14.06
C ASP A 198 8.97 -9.80 13.10
N LYS A 199 8.76 -11.08 13.40
CA LYS A 199 8.03 -11.99 12.51
C LYS A 199 6.83 -12.65 13.18
N ILE A 200 7.00 -13.28 14.33
CA ILE A 200 5.94 -14.07 14.96
C ILE A 200 6.26 -14.39 16.42
N ILE A 201 5.22 -14.46 17.25
CA ILE A 201 5.30 -15.02 18.61
C ILE A 201 4.37 -16.22 18.69
N ASN A 202 4.91 -17.37 19.12
CA ASN A 202 4.16 -18.61 19.34
C ASN A 202 4.24 -19.04 20.80
N ILE A 203 3.10 -19.12 21.48
CA ILE A 203 2.97 -19.50 22.89
C ILE A 203 2.60 -20.98 22.95
N ILE A 204 3.43 -21.78 23.61
CA ILE A 204 3.21 -23.21 23.83
C ILE A 204 2.64 -23.38 25.25
N ILE A 205 1.49 -24.02 25.35
CA ILE A 205 0.77 -24.28 26.59
C ILE A 205 0.56 -25.79 26.80
N THR A 206 0.28 -26.19 28.06
CA THR A 206 -0.07 -27.59 28.38
C THR A 206 -1.42 -27.97 27.83
#